data_0f53b1578f86099ff6b9f97d0136ad74
#
_entry.id   0f53b1578f86099ff6b9f97d0136ad74
#
_cell.length_a   1.000
_cell.length_b   1.000
_cell.length_c   1.000
_cell.angle_alpha   90.00
_cell.angle_beta   90.00
_cell.angle_gamma   90.00
#
_symmetry.space_group_name_H-M   'P 1'
#
loop_
_entity.id
_entity.type
_entity.pdbx_description
1 polymer ?
#
loop_
_entity_poly.entity_id
_entity_poly.type
_entity_poly.pdbx_seq_one_letter_code
_entity_poly.pdbx_strand_id
1 'polypeptide(L)'
;MASVPFHYVELRTFCYATEDEHRVADALDHFLPSRGDDDPRDPPELERSETEGFNGDRILVFSTRLERADDVRHVLSVLAEADAMDQVLDELDDRVDDNCAFFLSLDKQAAFGGRTELGEGITLRAKVEAYPAKRETAVENARETFADLAAAGD
;
A
#
# COMPACT_ATOMS: atom_id res chain seq x y z
N MET A 1 15.41 -1.08 -14.65
CA MET A 1 14.92 -1.53 -13.35
C MET A 1 14.11 -2.81 -13.51
N ALA A 2 14.38 -3.77 -12.65
CA ALA A 2 13.59 -5.01 -12.66
C ALA A 2 12.18 -4.71 -12.16
N SER A 3 11.17 -5.25 -12.84
CA SER A 3 9.80 -5.16 -12.36
C SER A 3 9.61 -6.14 -11.20
N VAL A 4 8.69 -5.81 -10.31
CA VAL A 4 8.32 -6.70 -9.22
C VAL A 4 7.13 -7.56 -9.66
N PRO A 5 6.96 -8.78 -9.11
CA PRO A 5 5.86 -9.66 -9.52
C PRO A 5 4.53 -9.27 -8.87
N PHE A 6 4.11 -8.04 -9.08
CA PHE A 6 2.84 -7.51 -8.60
C PHE A 6 2.18 -6.76 -9.74
N HIS A 7 0.90 -7.02 -9.97
CA HIS A 7 0.12 -6.35 -11.03
C HIS A 7 -0.28 -4.94 -10.67
N TYR A 8 -0.66 -4.72 -9.40
CA TYR A 8 -1.09 -3.42 -8.92
C TYR A 8 -1.01 -3.36 -7.39
N VAL A 9 -1.05 -2.15 -6.88
CA VAL A 9 -1.19 -1.88 -5.44
C VAL A 9 -2.30 -0.85 -5.27
N GLU A 10 -3.23 -1.10 -4.36
CA GLU A 10 -4.29 -0.18 -3.98
C GLU A 10 -4.12 0.24 -2.53
N LEU A 11 -4.29 1.53 -2.28
CA LEU A 11 -4.31 2.10 -0.93
C LEU A 11 -5.64 2.79 -0.72
N ARG A 12 -6.22 2.61 0.45
CA ARG A 12 -7.51 3.19 0.77
C ARG A 12 -7.55 3.60 2.23
N THR A 13 -8.14 4.76 2.49
CA THR A 13 -8.35 5.22 3.86
C THR A 13 -9.64 6.03 3.93
N PHE A 14 -10.17 6.17 5.14
CA PHE A 14 -11.36 6.96 5.42
C PHE A 14 -10.96 8.22 6.17
N CYS A 15 -11.66 9.32 5.87
CA CYS A 15 -11.54 10.56 6.62
C CYS A 15 -12.89 10.83 7.27
N TYR A 16 -12.94 10.76 8.59
CA TYR A 16 -14.16 11.01 9.35
C TYR A 16 -14.38 12.52 9.52
N ALA A 17 -15.61 12.89 9.88
CA ALA A 17 -15.99 14.30 10.02
C ALA A 17 -15.12 15.11 10.99
N THR A 18 -14.55 14.43 11.98
CA THR A 18 -13.67 15.05 12.99
C THR A 18 -12.20 15.12 12.57
N GLU A 19 -11.86 14.56 11.41
CA GLU A 19 -10.47 14.51 10.93
C GLU A 19 -10.23 15.58 9.86
N ASP A 20 -8.98 16.03 9.77
CA ASP A 20 -8.55 16.99 8.74
C ASP A 20 -8.24 16.23 7.44
N GLU A 21 -8.94 16.59 6.35
CA GLU A 21 -8.74 15.95 5.04
C GLU A 21 -7.30 16.00 4.57
N HIS A 22 -6.62 17.13 4.78
CA HIS A 22 -5.23 17.27 4.32
C HIS A 22 -4.29 16.32 5.04
N ARG A 23 -4.52 16.12 6.34
CA ARG A 23 -3.71 15.20 7.12
C ARG A 23 -3.91 13.74 6.69
N VAL A 24 -5.16 13.38 6.39
CA VAL A 24 -5.48 12.03 5.94
C VAL A 24 -4.87 11.79 4.56
N ALA A 25 -4.97 12.77 3.65
CA ALA A 25 -4.33 12.67 2.34
C ALA A 25 -2.80 12.55 2.46
N ASP A 26 -2.18 13.34 3.36
CA ASP A 26 -0.74 13.28 3.60
C ASP A 26 -0.31 11.89 4.13
N ALA A 27 -1.16 11.24 4.92
CA ALA A 27 -0.87 9.90 5.40
C ALA A 27 -0.75 8.90 4.24
N LEU A 28 -1.64 9.00 3.24
CA LEU A 28 -1.51 8.18 2.04
C LEU A 28 -0.28 8.55 1.22
N ASP A 29 0.01 9.83 1.09
CA ASP A 29 1.16 10.31 0.32
C ASP A 29 2.49 9.74 0.82
N HIS A 30 2.56 9.37 2.10
CA HIS A 30 3.75 8.75 2.67
C HIS A 30 4.17 7.50 1.88
N PHE A 31 3.21 6.76 1.32
CA PHE A 31 3.48 5.52 0.58
C PHE A 31 3.62 5.73 -0.91
N LEU A 32 3.27 6.93 -1.42
CA LEU A 32 3.19 7.17 -2.85
C LEU A 32 4.49 7.78 -3.39
N PRO A 33 4.84 7.44 -4.64
CA PRO A 33 6.00 8.06 -5.26
C PRO A 33 5.73 9.53 -5.56
N SER A 34 6.76 10.37 -5.38
CA SER A 34 6.68 11.76 -5.80
C SER A 34 7.37 11.91 -7.16
N ARG A 35 6.80 12.76 -8.02
CA ARG A 35 7.41 13.08 -9.32
C ARG A 35 8.30 14.30 -9.17
N GLY A 36 9.50 14.22 -9.71
CA GLY A 36 10.37 15.40 -9.82
C GLY A 36 9.83 16.34 -10.88
N ASP A 37 10.29 17.59 -10.86
CA ASP A 37 9.87 18.62 -11.82
C ASP A 37 10.17 18.23 -13.27
N ASP A 38 11.20 17.41 -13.47
CA ASP A 38 11.61 16.96 -14.79
C ASP A 38 10.85 15.73 -15.30
N ASP A 39 10.02 15.12 -14.46
CA ASP A 39 9.27 13.92 -14.82
C ASP A 39 7.99 14.33 -15.56
N PRO A 40 7.82 13.90 -16.84
CA PRO A 40 6.62 14.27 -17.60
C PRO A 40 5.36 13.51 -17.20
N ARG A 41 5.48 12.50 -16.33
CA ARG A 41 4.33 11.70 -15.89
C ARG A 41 3.55 12.43 -14.82
N ASP A 42 2.24 12.26 -14.83
CA ASP A 42 1.40 12.79 -13.76
C ASP A 42 1.65 12.03 -12.45
N PRO A 43 1.60 12.70 -11.29
CA PRO A 43 1.69 12.00 -10.01
C PRO A 43 0.49 11.08 -9.83
N PRO A 44 0.60 10.04 -8.99
CA PRO A 44 -0.55 9.19 -8.68
C PRO A 44 -1.73 10.02 -8.15
N GLU A 45 -2.90 9.77 -8.70
CA GLU A 45 -4.11 10.49 -8.29
C GLU A 45 -4.76 9.84 -7.10
N LEU A 46 -5.19 10.67 -6.15
CA LEU A 46 -6.05 10.23 -5.06
C LEU A 46 -7.49 10.44 -5.48
N GLU A 47 -8.25 9.37 -5.56
CA GLU A 47 -9.68 9.44 -5.78
C GLU A 47 -10.35 9.80 -4.46
N ARG A 48 -11.29 10.73 -4.53
CA ARG A 48 -12.02 11.19 -3.36
C ARG A 48 -13.50 10.96 -3.59
N SER A 49 -14.13 10.21 -2.71
CA SER A 49 -15.56 9.98 -2.75
C SER A 49 -16.16 10.21 -1.36
N GLU A 50 -17.48 10.35 -1.30
CA GLU A 50 -18.19 10.56 -0.05
C GLU A 50 -19.13 9.39 0.21
N THR A 51 -19.26 9.02 1.49
CA THR A 51 -20.26 8.07 1.94
C THR A 51 -20.82 8.57 3.26
N GLU A 52 -21.94 8.00 3.70
CA GLU A 52 -22.52 8.33 5.00
C GLU A 52 -22.20 7.24 6.00
N GLY A 53 -21.81 7.66 7.21
CA GLY A 53 -21.62 6.77 8.33
C GLY A 53 -22.93 6.31 8.92
N PHE A 54 -22.84 5.46 9.91
CA PHE A 54 -24.01 4.85 10.57
C PHE A 54 -25.00 5.88 11.13
N ASN A 55 -24.50 7.01 11.59
CA ASN A 55 -25.33 8.10 12.14
C ASN A 55 -25.59 9.24 11.17
N GLY A 56 -25.37 9.00 9.87
CA GLY A 56 -25.56 10.03 8.85
C GLY A 56 -24.38 10.98 8.70
N ASP A 57 -23.28 10.75 9.42
CA ASP A 57 -22.09 11.58 9.34
C ASP A 57 -21.40 11.40 7.99
N ARG A 58 -20.87 12.51 7.46
CA ARG A 58 -20.11 12.48 6.22
C ARG A 58 -18.77 11.78 6.44
N ILE A 59 -18.48 10.80 5.62
CA ILE A 59 -17.20 10.11 5.61
C ILE A 59 -16.61 10.25 4.19
N LEU A 60 -15.39 10.75 4.12
CA LEU A 60 -14.67 10.81 2.85
C LEU A 60 -13.84 9.54 2.70
N VAL A 61 -13.77 9.02 1.48
CA VAL A 61 -12.95 7.87 1.15
C VAL A 61 -11.87 8.34 0.17
N PHE A 62 -10.62 8.18 0.56
CA PHE A 62 -9.48 8.42 -0.31
C PHE A 62 -8.93 7.08 -0.75
N SER A 63 -8.70 6.92 -2.04
CA SER A 63 -8.12 5.70 -2.59
C SER A 63 -7.23 6.02 -3.79
N THR A 64 -6.30 5.12 -4.04
CA THR A 64 -5.45 5.22 -5.22
C THR A 64 -5.06 3.81 -5.65
N ARG A 65 -4.89 3.63 -6.95
CA ARG A 65 -4.44 2.36 -7.52
C ARG A 65 -3.26 2.63 -8.43
N LEU A 66 -2.16 1.94 -8.17
CA LEU A 66 -0.92 2.08 -8.94
C LEU A 66 -0.72 0.80 -9.74
N GLU A 67 -0.51 0.96 -11.05
CA GLU A 67 -0.33 -0.17 -11.98
C GLU A 67 1.02 -0.14 -12.68
N ARG A 68 1.70 1.01 -12.66
CA ARG A 68 3.04 1.12 -13.27
C ARG A 68 4.06 0.41 -12.39
N ALA A 69 4.96 -0.34 -13.03
CA ALA A 69 5.94 -1.15 -12.32
C ALA A 69 6.80 -0.34 -11.34
N ASP A 70 7.26 0.85 -11.74
CA ASP A 70 8.08 1.69 -10.88
C ASP A 70 7.29 2.27 -9.69
N ASP A 71 6.03 2.60 -9.89
CA ASP A 71 5.17 3.10 -8.82
C ASP A 71 4.85 2.00 -7.81
N VAL A 72 4.52 0.81 -8.31
CA VAL A 72 4.26 -0.37 -7.47
C VAL A 72 5.52 -0.69 -6.65
N ARG A 73 6.66 -0.72 -7.30
CA ARG A 73 7.93 -0.97 -6.62
C ARG A 73 8.21 0.04 -5.51
N HIS A 74 7.90 1.32 -5.74
CA HIS A 74 8.09 2.36 -4.74
C HIS A 74 7.30 2.06 -3.47
N VAL A 75 6.01 1.76 -3.61
CA VAL A 75 5.15 1.46 -2.46
C VAL A 75 5.68 0.24 -1.70
N LEU A 76 6.02 -0.82 -2.43
CA LEU A 76 6.55 -2.03 -1.80
C LEU A 76 7.89 -1.77 -1.10
N SER A 77 8.72 -0.88 -1.64
CA SER A 77 9.99 -0.50 -1.03
C SER A 77 9.79 0.23 0.30
N VAL A 78 8.79 1.12 0.37
CA VAL A 78 8.45 1.81 1.62
C VAL A 78 8.04 0.78 2.68
N LEU A 79 7.26 -0.23 2.30
CA LEU A 79 6.86 -1.31 3.22
C LEU A 79 8.06 -2.15 3.65
N ALA A 80 8.95 -2.46 2.71
CA ALA A 80 10.11 -3.32 2.98
C ALA A 80 11.10 -2.70 3.98
N GLU A 81 11.12 -1.38 4.08
CA GLU A 81 11.98 -0.66 5.02
C GLU A 81 11.39 -0.59 6.43
N ALA A 82 10.13 -0.98 6.61
CA ALA A 82 9.46 -0.91 7.90
C ALA A 82 9.99 -1.96 8.87
N ASP A 83 10.12 -1.58 10.14
CA ASP A 83 10.54 -2.52 11.20
C ASP A 83 9.59 -3.71 11.31
N ALA A 84 8.31 -3.49 11.00
CA ALA A 84 7.27 -4.53 11.07
C ALA A 84 7.34 -5.54 9.92
N MET A 85 8.25 -5.36 8.94
CA MET A 85 8.32 -6.25 7.78
C MET A 85 8.58 -7.71 8.18
N ASP A 86 9.37 -7.95 9.23
CA ASP A 86 9.62 -9.31 9.71
C ASP A 86 8.30 -9.99 10.12
N GLN A 87 7.43 -9.25 10.80
CA GLN A 87 6.11 -9.77 11.19
C GLN A 87 5.25 -10.04 9.96
N VAL A 88 5.28 -9.15 8.97
CA VAL A 88 4.53 -9.33 7.72
C VAL A 88 4.98 -10.61 7.02
N LEU A 89 6.29 -10.85 6.95
CA LEU A 89 6.85 -12.05 6.31
C LEU A 89 6.42 -13.32 7.04
N ASP A 90 6.39 -13.30 8.36
CA ASP A 90 5.94 -14.45 9.17
C ASP A 90 4.46 -14.73 8.96
N GLU A 91 3.67 -13.73 8.61
CA GLU A 91 2.22 -13.84 8.46
C GLU A 91 1.75 -13.92 7.00
N LEU A 92 2.66 -14.08 6.03
CA LEU A 92 2.30 -14.07 4.61
C LEU A 92 1.24 -15.10 4.25
N ASP A 93 1.28 -16.29 4.87
CA ASP A 93 0.26 -17.30 4.61
C ASP A 93 -1.15 -16.84 4.97
N ASP A 94 -1.27 -15.96 5.95
CA ASP A 94 -2.56 -15.39 6.37
C ASP A 94 -2.89 -14.09 5.63
N ARG A 95 -1.91 -13.47 4.97
CA ARG A 95 -2.08 -12.19 4.29
C ARG A 95 -2.27 -12.29 2.78
N VAL A 96 -2.16 -13.49 2.23
CA VAL A 96 -2.38 -13.74 0.80
C VAL A 96 -3.55 -14.70 0.67
N ASP A 97 -4.55 -14.32 -0.13
CA ASP A 97 -5.74 -15.15 -0.32
C ASP A 97 -5.61 -16.07 -1.54
N ASP A 98 -6.65 -16.86 -1.79
CA ASP A 98 -6.68 -17.82 -2.89
C ASP A 98 -6.67 -17.16 -4.28
N ASN A 99 -6.94 -15.86 -4.34
CA ASN A 99 -6.89 -15.07 -5.56
C ASN A 99 -5.53 -14.40 -5.76
N CYS A 100 -4.54 -14.77 -4.97
CA CYS A 100 -3.20 -14.18 -5.01
C CYS A 100 -3.18 -12.70 -4.64
N ALA A 101 -4.14 -12.25 -3.84
CA ALA A 101 -4.19 -10.88 -3.33
C ALA A 101 -3.52 -10.82 -1.95
N PHE A 102 -2.61 -9.86 -1.81
CA PHE A 102 -1.91 -9.57 -0.57
C PHE A 102 -2.62 -8.42 0.14
N PHE A 103 -2.85 -8.55 1.45
CA PHE A 103 -3.54 -7.55 2.26
C PHE A 103 -2.70 -7.12 3.45
N LEU A 104 -2.79 -5.83 3.76
CA LEU A 104 -2.06 -5.25 4.87
C LEU A 104 -2.86 -4.07 5.42
N SER A 105 -2.89 -3.93 6.76
CA SER A 105 -3.45 -2.76 7.41
C SER A 105 -2.33 -1.95 8.05
N LEU A 106 -2.33 -0.66 7.81
CA LEU A 106 -1.26 0.25 8.23
C LEU A 106 -1.84 1.32 9.16
N ASP A 107 -1.01 1.77 10.10
CA ASP A 107 -1.41 2.79 11.06
C ASP A 107 -1.43 4.16 10.39
N LYS A 108 -2.61 4.80 10.39
CA LYS A 108 -2.83 6.09 9.74
C LYS A 108 -2.08 7.22 10.45
N GLN A 109 -2.04 7.19 11.78
CA GLN A 109 -1.34 8.21 12.56
C GLN A 109 0.17 8.13 12.34
N ALA A 110 0.72 6.92 12.32
CA ALA A 110 2.14 6.71 12.05
C ALA A 110 2.50 7.22 10.65
N ALA A 111 1.66 6.91 9.65
CA ALA A 111 1.89 7.36 8.28
C ALA A 111 1.87 8.88 8.17
N PHE A 112 0.98 9.55 8.88
CA PHE A 112 0.96 11.00 8.93
C PHE A 112 2.28 11.55 9.48
N GLY A 113 2.87 10.86 10.46
CA GLY A 113 4.16 11.23 11.03
C GLY A 113 5.37 10.77 10.22
N GLY A 114 5.16 10.22 9.03
CA GLY A 114 6.24 9.76 8.16
C GLY A 114 6.80 8.39 8.50
N ARG A 115 6.04 7.59 9.26
CA ARG A 115 6.46 6.24 9.67
C ARG A 115 5.54 5.18 9.09
N THR A 116 6.09 4.00 8.84
CA THR A 116 5.34 2.85 8.36
C THR A 116 5.21 1.83 9.48
N GLU A 117 4.01 1.68 10.02
CA GLU A 117 3.72 0.74 11.09
C GLU A 117 2.44 -0.03 10.78
N LEU A 118 2.35 -1.26 11.26
CA LEU A 118 1.11 -2.02 11.18
C LEU A 118 0.11 -1.41 12.17
N GLY A 119 -1.15 -1.41 11.78
CA GLY A 119 -2.19 -0.84 12.63
C GLY A 119 -3.51 -0.76 11.90
N GLU A 120 -4.24 0.32 12.12
CA GLU A 120 -5.54 0.51 11.51
C GLU A 120 -5.62 1.88 10.83
N GLY A 121 -6.51 1.99 9.87
CA GLY A 121 -6.83 3.25 9.21
C GLY A 121 -6.51 3.27 7.74
N ILE A 122 -5.45 2.61 7.31
CA ILE A 122 -5.09 2.51 5.90
C ILE A 122 -5.09 1.04 5.51
N THR A 123 -5.83 0.71 4.45
CA THR A 123 -5.85 -0.65 3.90
C THR A 123 -5.04 -0.67 2.61
N LEU A 124 -4.14 -1.64 2.52
CA LEU A 124 -3.37 -1.89 1.32
C LEU A 124 -3.77 -3.24 0.75
N ARG A 125 -4.01 -3.29 -0.55
CA ARG A 125 -4.28 -4.51 -1.28
C ARG A 125 -3.40 -4.54 -2.52
N ALA A 126 -2.73 -5.66 -2.75
CA ALA A 126 -1.86 -5.81 -3.91
C ALA A 126 -2.12 -7.15 -4.57
N LYS A 127 -2.12 -7.18 -5.91
CA LYS A 127 -2.27 -8.42 -6.65
C LYS A 127 -0.90 -8.96 -7.00
N VAL A 128 -0.58 -10.13 -6.45
CA VAL A 128 0.71 -10.78 -6.71
C VAL A 128 0.63 -11.55 -8.03
N GLU A 129 1.64 -11.38 -8.89
CA GLU A 129 1.78 -12.20 -10.09
C GLU A 129 2.31 -13.58 -9.66
N ALA A 130 1.59 -14.62 -10.02
CA ALA A 130 1.99 -15.99 -9.71
C ALA A 130 1.70 -16.89 -10.90
N TYR A 131 2.66 -17.73 -11.23
CA TYR A 131 2.50 -18.68 -12.31
C TYR A 131 3.10 -20.03 -11.88
N PRO A 132 2.27 -21.04 -11.62
CA PRO A 132 0.80 -21.03 -11.71
C PRO A 132 0.15 -20.11 -10.68
N ALA A 133 -1.07 -19.67 -10.96
CA ALA A 133 -1.81 -18.74 -10.12
C ALA A 133 -2.37 -19.43 -8.88
N LYS A 134 -1.48 -19.75 -7.97
CA LYS A 134 -1.78 -20.44 -6.70
C LYS A 134 -1.31 -19.60 -5.54
N ARG A 135 -2.03 -19.68 -4.43
CA ARG A 135 -1.69 -18.98 -3.20
C ARG A 135 -0.24 -19.23 -2.76
N GLU A 136 0.20 -20.46 -2.79
CA GLU A 136 1.57 -20.84 -2.38
C GLU A 136 2.64 -20.15 -3.22
N THR A 137 2.43 -20.08 -4.53
CA THR A 137 3.34 -19.39 -5.44
C THR A 137 3.34 -17.89 -5.18
N ALA A 138 2.15 -17.32 -4.93
CA ALA A 138 2.03 -15.91 -4.61
C ALA A 138 2.73 -15.55 -3.29
N VAL A 139 2.58 -16.38 -2.26
CA VAL A 139 3.25 -16.19 -0.97
C VAL A 139 4.77 -16.17 -1.16
N GLU A 140 5.30 -17.12 -1.91
CA GLU A 140 6.74 -17.20 -2.16
C GLU A 140 7.25 -15.99 -2.95
N ASN A 141 6.52 -15.58 -4.00
CA ASN A 141 6.89 -14.42 -4.80
C ASN A 141 6.88 -13.14 -3.97
N ALA A 142 5.89 -12.99 -3.09
CA ALA A 142 5.82 -11.83 -2.19
C ALA A 142 7.00 -11.85 -1.21
N ARG A 143 7.32 -13.01 -0.65
CA ARG A 143 8.43 -13.15 0.30
C ARG A 143 9.76 -12.74 -0.34
N GLU A 144 10.03 -13.23 -1.53
CA GLU A 144 11.25 -12.91 -2.27
C GLU A 144 11.32 -11.43 -2.61
N THR A 145 10.19 -10.85 -3.03
CA THR A 145 10.12 -9.44 -3.39
C THR A 145 10.47 -8.54 -2.21
N PHE A 146 9.84 -8.76 -1.06
CA PHE A 146 10.12 -7.95 0.12
C PHE A 146 11.55 -8.14 0.63
N ALA A 147 12.06 -9.36 0.58
CA ALA A 147 13.44 -9.63 0.98
C ALA A 147 14.43 -8.89 0.07
N ASP A 148 14.21 -8.92 -1.23
CA ASP A 148 15.07 -8.24 -2.21
C ASP A 148 15.02 -6.73 -2.04
N LEU A 149 13.83 -6.17 -1.81
CA LEU A 149 13.68 -4.72 -1.61
C LEU A 149 14.30 -4.26 -0.30
N ALA A 150 14.18 -5.05 0.76
CA ALA A 150 14.81 -4.73 2.04
C ALA A 150 16.34 -4.74 1.92
N ALA A 151 16.90 -5.70 1.19
CA ALA A 151 18.33 -5.78 0.94
C ALA A 151 18.82 -4.61 0.08
N ALA A 152 18.02 -4.16 -0.88
CA ALA A 152 18.37 -3.05 -1.76
C ALA A 152 18.34 -1.70 -1.02
N GLY A 153 17.55 -1.60 0.07
CA GLY A 153 17.44 -0.38 0.88
C GLY A 153 18.60 -0.17 1.85
N ASP A 154 19.41 -1.17 2.04
CA ASP A 154 20.61 -1.09 2.88
C ASP A 154 21.80 -0.46 2.09
#